data_e5cd128839d5651972663979525a9385
#
_entry.id   e5cd128839d5651972663979525a9385
#
_cell.length_a   1.000
_cell.length_b   1.000
_cell.length_c   1.000
_cell.angle_alpha   90.00
_cell.angle_beta   90.00
_cell.angle_gamma   90.00
#
_symmetry.space_group_name_H-M   'P 1'
#
loop_
_entity.id
_entity.type
_entity.pdbx_description
1 polymer ?
#
loop_
_entity_poly.entity_id
_entity_poly.type
_entity_poly.pdbx_seq_one_letter_code
_entity_poly.pdbx_strand_id
1 'polypeptide(L)'
;MQRIMIVSDSHRRHGNLAEAIYNEQPFDLLIHLGDIEGEEDIIQELAGGETIMVPGNNDFFSPLPREREIELAGKKVLLTHGHYYYVSLDLQTLREECIARGIDIVMFGHTHRPLIQIEDELTFINPGSISYPRQADKRCTYICLLYTSPSPRDYAAS
;
A
#
# COMPACT_ATOMS: atom_id res chain seq x y z
N MET A 1 15.68 -10.37 -6.09
CA MET A 1 14.52 -10.36 -5.18
C MET A 1 14.27 -8.94 -4.68
N GLN A 2 13.05 -8.46 -4.75
CA GLN A 2 12.69 -7.16 -4.23
C GLN A 2 11.79 -7.29 -3.00
N ARG A 3 12.04 -6.43 -2.02
CA ARG A 3 11.20 -6.30 -0.83
C ARG A 3 10.48 -4.96 -0.87
N ILE A 4 9.18 -5.01 -0.72
CA ILE A 4 8.32 -3.83 -0.72
C ILE A 4 7.60 -3.78 0.62
N MET A 5 7.79 -2.69 1.35
CA MET A 5 7.08 -2.45 2.60
C MET A 5 5.84 -1.60 2.32
N ILE A 6 4.69 -2.05 2.77
CA ILE A 6 3.41 -1.38 2.53
C ILE A 6 2.81 -0.97 3.86
N VAL A 7 2.56 0.33 4.02
CA VAL A 7 1.99 0.92 5.24
C VAL A 7 0.85 1.86 4.89
N SER A 8 0.01 2.17 5.85
CA SER A 8 -1.08 3.12 5.68
C SER A 8 -1.53 3.71 7.01
N ASP A 9 -2.21 4.85 6.92
CA ASP A 9 -2.96 5.43 8.03
C ASP A 9 -2.09 5.66 9.29
N SER A 10 -0.95 6.34 9.10
CA SER A 10 -0.03 6.68 10.18
C SER A 10 -0.51 7.87 11.01
N HIS A 11 -1.31 8.79 10.44
CA HIS A 11 -1.95 9.90 11.15
C HIS A 11 -0.99 10.67 12.06
N ARG A 12 0.17 11.07 11.53
CA ARG A 12 1.24 11.80 12.25
C ARG A 12 1.93 11.01 13.38
N ARG A 13 1.57 9.76 13.60
CA ARG A 13 2.24 8.95 14.63
C ARG A 13 3.35 8.14 14.00
N HIS A 14 4.59 8.48 14.33
CA HIS A 14 5.78 7.90 13.70
C HIS A 14 6.42 6.77 14.49
N GLY A 15 6.07 6.58 15.76
CA GLY A 15 6.73 5.61 16.62
C GLY A 15 6.69 4.20 16.06
N ASN A 16 5.50 3.69 15.76
CA ASN A 16 5.33 2.35 15.20
C ASN A 16 5.91 2.26 13.78
N LEU A 17 5.72 3.31 12.97
CA LEU A 17 6.25 3.35 11.61
C LEU A 17 7.78 3.31 11.64
N ALA A 18 8.43 4.11 12.47
CA ALA A 18 9.88 4.13 12.60
C ALA A 18 10.42 2.77 13.06
N GLU A 19 9.76 2.15 14.04
CA GLU A 19 10.14 0.82 14.51
C GLU A 19 9.99 -0.24 13.43
N ALA A 20 8.87 -0.23 12.70
CA ALA A 20 8.62 -1.16 11.61
C ALA A 20 9.66 -1.00 10.49
N ILE A 21 9.97 0.23 10.10
CA ILE A 21 11.00 0.50 9.10
C ILE A 21 12.36 -0.02 9.56
N TYR A 22 12.73 0.25 10.80
CA TYR A 22 13.99 -0.24 11.36
C TYR A 22 14.07 -1.76 11.34
N ASN A 23 12.99 -2.45 11.73
CA ASN A 23 12.96 -3.90 11.79
C ASN A 23 12.99 -4.58 10.42
N GLU A 24 12.44 -3.92 9.39
CA GLU A 24 12.29 -4.52 8.07
C GLU A 24 13.40 -4.16 7.08
N GLN A 25 14.26 -3.21 7.42
CA GLN A 25 15.39 -2.85 6.55
C GLN A 25 16.36 -4.02 6.39
N PRO A 26 16.98 -4.20 5.22
CA PRO A 26 16.79 -3.40 4.00
C PRO A 26 15.54 -3.78 3.21
N PHE A 27 14.88 -2.79 2.61
CA PHE A 27 13.83 -2.99 1.62
C PHE A 27 14.07 -2.05 0.42
N ASP A 28 13.48 -2.37 -0.71
CA ASP A 28 13.72 -1.64 -1.96
C ASP A 28 12.76 -0.49 -2.19
N LEU A 29 11.58 -0.57 -1.60
CA LEU A 29 10.50 0.40 -1.81
C LEU A 29 9.59 0.45 -0.59
N LEU A 30 9.24 1.67 -0.16
CA LEU A 30 8.18 1.89 0.81
C LEU A 30 6.96 2.47 0.09
N ILE A 31 5.80 1.87 0.28
CA ILE A 31 4.52 2.39 -0.22
C ILE A 31 3.68 2.84 0.98
N HIS A 32 3.20 4.08 0.94
CA HIS A 32 2.28 4.61 1.94
C HIS A 32 0.94 4.96 1.27
N LEU A 33 -0.15 4.43 1.79
CA LEU A 33 -1.47 4.49 1.16
C LEU A 33 -2.39 5.57 1.73
N GLY A 34 -1.82 6.57 2.39
CA GLY A 34 -2.56 7.79 2.74
C GLY A 34 -2.84 7.98 4.23
N ASP A 35 -3.42 9.13 4.54
CA ASP A 35 -3.58 9.68 5.88
C ASP A 35 -2.21 9.88 6.55
N ILE A 36 -1.38 10.64 5.86
CA ILE A 36 -0.01 11.01 6.23
C ILE A 36 -0.02 12.28 7.07
N GLU A 37 -0.93 13.20 6.74
CA GLU A 37 -1.18 14.46 7.45
C GLU A 37 0.04 15.38 7.51
N GLY A 38 0.65 15.59 6.34
CA GLY A 38 1.73 16.56 6.16
C GLY A 38 3.13 16.07 6.49
N GLU A 39 3.28 14.77 6.79
CA GLU A 39 4.55 14.22 7.28
C GLU A 39 5.34 13.46 6.20
N GLU A 40 5.11 13.77 4.92
CA GLU A 40 5.75 13.10 3.79
C GLU A 40 7.27 13.12 3.88
N ASP A 41 7.85 14.26 4.23
CA ASP A 41 9.30 14.42 4.32
C ASP A 41 9.90 13.55 5.43
N ILE A 42 9.22 13.47 6.56
CA ILE A 42 9.65 12.64 7.68
C ILE A 42 9.63 11.17 7.29
N ILE A 43 8.59 10.73 6.59
CA ILE A 43 8.47 9.34 6.14
C ILE A 43 9.56 9.00 5.13
N GLN A 44 9.85 9.89 4.19
CA GLN A 44 10.93 9.71 3.23
C GLN A 44 12.28 9.60 3.92
N GLU A 45 12.53 10.45 4.91
CA GLU A 45 13.77 10.41 5.69
C GLU A 45 13.90 9.10 6.48
N LEU A 46 12.83 8.66 7.13
CA LEU A 46 12.82 7.39 7.85
C LEU A 46 13.09 6.20 6.93
N ALA A 47 12.48 6.18 5.76
CA ALA A 47 12.65 5.10 4.78
C ALA A 47 14.07 5.02 4.24
N GLY A 48 14.70 6.16 4.03
CA GLY A 48 16.07 6.24 3.54
C GLY A 48 16.28 5.79 2.10
N GLY A 49 15.20 5.54 1.35
CA GLY A 49 15.26 5.05 -0.02
C GLY A 49 14.02 5.44 -0.81
N GLU A 50 13.69 4.66 -1.83
CA GLU A 50 12.55 4.95 -2.69
C GLU A 50 11.23 4.85 -1.94
N THR A 51 10.37 5.86 -2.09
CA THR A 51 9.03 5.88 -1.52
C THR A 51 8.00 6.28 -2.56
N ILE A 52 6.81 5.67 -2.47
CA ILE A 52 5.64 6.06 -3.25
C ILE A 52 4.51 6.30 -2.26
N MET A 53 3.87 7.46 -2.35
CA MET A 53 2.79 7.84 -1.43
C MET A 53 1.60 8.35 -2.21
N VAL A 54 0.40 8.05 -1.71
CA VAL A 54 -0.85 8.64 -2.18
C VAL A 54 -1.55 9.31 -1.00
N PRO A 55 -2.35 10.38 -1.23
CA PRO A 55 -3.03 11.06 -0.14
C PRO A 55 -4.29 10.33 0.28
N GLY A 56 -4.60 10.39 1.58
CA GLY A 56 -5.86 9.91 2.13
C GLY A 56 -6.88 11.03 2.32
N ASN A 57 -8.01 10.69 2.92
CA ASN A 57 -9.11 11.63 3.13
C ASN A 57 -8.77 12.73 4.17
N ASN A 58 -7.74 12.55 4.97
CA ASN A 58 -7.26 13.56 5.92
C ASN A 58 -6.08 14.38 5.39
N ASP A 59 -5.64 14.16 4.16
CA ASP A 59 -4.52 14.86 3.54
C ASP A 59 -5.02 16.00 2.64
N PHE A 60 -5.70 16.98 3.24
CA PHE A 60 -6.49 18.01 2.54
C PHE A 60 -5.70 18.87 1.55
N PHE A 61 -4.45 19.16 1.83
CA PHE A 61 -3.63 20.06 1.03
C PHE A 61 -2.41 19.37 0.41
N SER A 62 -2.47 18.05 0.30
CA SER A 62 -1.37 17.28 -0.26
C SER A 62 -1.21 17.55 -1.76
N PRO A 63 0.04 17.77 -2.24
CA PRO A 63 0.30 17.87 -3.68
C PRO A 63 0.42 16.51 -4.37
N LEU A 64 0.30 15.42 -3.63
CA LEU A 64 0.45 14.07 -4.17
C LEU A 64 -0.71 13.71 -5.12
N PRO A 65 -0.45 12.93 -6.19
CA PRO A 65 -1.53 12.41 -7.02
C PRO A 65 -2.49 11.58 -6.19
N ARG A 66 -3.79 11.74 -6.44
CA ARG A 66 -4.87 11.07 -5.69
C ARG A 66 -4.75 9.56 -5.68
N GLU A 67 -4.26 8.99 -6.79
CA GLU A 67 -3.96 7.57 -6.90
C GLU A 67 -2.85 7.38 -7.93
N ARG A 68 -2.22 6.22 -7.92
CA ARG A 68 -1.15 5.91 -8.87
C ARG A 68 -1.28 4.49 -9.39
N GLU A 69 -1.00 4.33 -10.67
CA GLU A 69 -0.79 3.02 -11.26
C GLU A 69 0.71 2.79 -11.40
N ILE A 70 1.18 1.65 -10.92
CA ILE A 70 2.58 1.23 -11.05
C ILE A 70 2.62 -0.19 -11.57
N GLU A 71 3.81 -0.64 -11.95
CA GLU A 71 4.04 -2.00 -12.38
C GLU A 71 5.01 -2.68 -11.43
N LEU A 72 4.62 -3.85 -10.91
CA LEU A 72 5.46 -4.68 -10.05
C LEU A 72 5.47 -6.10 -10.59
N ALA A 73 6.64 -6.61 -10.91
CA ALA A 73 6.83 -7.98 -11.43
C ALA A 73 5.91 -8.30 -12.63
N GLY A 74 5.71 -7.32 -13.52
CA GLY A 74 4.83 -7.47 -14.67
C GLY A 74 3.33 -7.34 -14.38
N LYS A 75 2.96 -7.04 -13.15
CA LYS A 75 1.57 -6.85 -12.72
C LYS A 75 1.22 -5.38 -12.64
N LYS A 76 0.02 -5.04 -13.08
CA LYS A 76 -0.50 -3.68 -13.01
C LYS A 76 -1.11 -3.46 -11.64
N VAL A 77 -0.58 -2.50 -10.90
CA VAL A 77 -0.94 -2.26 -9.49
C VAL A 77 -1.53 -0.87 -9.35
N LEU A 78 -2.71 -0.78 -8.72
CA LEU A 78 -3.32 0.49 -8.35
C LEU A 78 -3.05 0.78 -6.88
N LEU A 79 -2.54 1.98 -6.61
CA LEU A 79 -2.34 2.50 -5.25
C LEU A 79 -3.37 3.60 -5.01
N THR A 80 -4.22 3.43 -4.02
CA THR A 80 -5.26 4.39 -3.66
C THR A 80 -5.55 4.30 -2.16
N HIS A 81 -5.96 5.42 -1.55
CA HIS A 81 -6.40 5.33 -0.16
C HIS A 81 -7.70 4.53 -0.03
N GLY A 82 -8.62 4.71 -0.97
CA GLY A 82 -9.84 3.91 -1.08
C GLY A 82 -11.13 4.64 -0.70
N HIS A 83 -11.04 5.79 -0.06
CA HIS A 83 -12.26 6.50 0.39
C HIS A 83 -13.19 6.93 -0.74
N TYR A 84 -12.66 7.22 -1.94
CA TYR A 84 -13.47 7.54 -3.11
C TYR A 84 -14.23 6.33 -3.67
N TYR A 85 -13.84 5.13 -3.29
CA TYR A 85 -14.46 3.88 -3.73
C TYR A 85 -15.31 3.22 -2.64
N TYR A 86 -15.56 3.96 -1.56
CA TYR A 86 -16.45 3.52 -0.46
C TYR A 86 -16.03 2.19 0.16
N VAL A 87 -14.73 1.96 0.31
CA VAL A 87 -14.19 0.69 0.81
C VAL A 87 -14.60 0.37 2.24
N SER A 88 -15.07 1.37 3.01
CA SER A 88 -15.59 1.15 4.36
C SER A 88 -16.95 0.43 4.35
N LEU A 89 -17.66 0.46 3.23
CA LEU A 89 -18.95 -0.24 3.06
C LEU A 89 -18.73 -1.65 2.52
N ASP A 90 -18.07 -1.75 1.36
CA ASP A 90 -17.71 -3.01 0.72
C ASP A 90 -16.66 -2.77 -0.36
N LEU A 91 -16.25 -3.81 -1.06
CA LEU A 91 -15.21 -3.72 -2.10
C LEU A 91 -15.78 -3.62 -3.52
N GLN A 92 -17.09 -3.56 -3.68
CA GLN A 92 -17.71 -3.69 -5.01
C GLN A 92 -17.34 -2.56 -5.96
N THR A 93 -17.40 -1.30 -5.50
CA THR A 93 -17.07 -0.14 -6.33
C THR A 93 -15.60 -0.17 -6.76
N LEU A 94 -14.71 -0.49 -5.82
CA LEU A 94 -13.27 -0.63 -6.11
C LEU A 94 -13.01 -1.77 -7.08
N ARG A 95 -13.67 -2.89 -6.91
CA ARG A 95 -13.54 -4.06 -7.80
C ARG A 95 -13.94 -3.72 -9.23
N GLU A 96 -15.08 -3.07 -9.42
CA GLU A 96 -15.57 -2.69 -10.73
C GLU A 96 -14.59 -1.76 -11.46
N GLU A 97 -14.07 -0.76 -10.74
CA GLU A 97 -13.09 0.16 -11.30
C GLU A 97 -11.80 -0.55 -11.70
N CYS A 98 -11.28 -1.41 -10.83
CA CYS A 98 -10.05 -2.14 -11.09
C CYS A 98 -10.18 -3.10 -12.28
N ILE A 99 -11.29 -3.83 -12.37
CA ILE A 99 -11.54 -4.74 -13.49
C ILE A 99 -11.64 -3.96 -14.80
N ALA A 100 -12.35 -2.84 -14.80
CA ALA A 100 -12.47 -1.99 -15.99
C ALA A 100 -11.13 -1.45 -16.48
N ARG A 101 -10.19 -1.21 -15.57
CA ARG A 101 -8.86 -0.68 -15.88
C ARG A 101 -7.80 -1.76 -16.10
N GLY A 102 -8.15 -3.04 -15.98
CA GLY A 102 -7.20 -4.14 -16.10
C GLY A 102 -6.16 -4.21 -14.99
N ILE A 103 -6.53 -3.79 -13.80
CA ILE A 103 -5.65 -3.83 -12.63
C ILE A 103 -5.55 -5.28 -12.12
N ASP A 104 -4.34 -5.74 -11.83
CA ASP A 104 -4.09 -7.07 -11.27
C ASP A 104 -4.08 -7.08 -9.75
N ILE A 105 -3.55 -6.00 -9.15
CA ILE A 105 -3.43 -5.87 -7.69
C ILE A 105 -3.86 -4.46 -7.31
N VAL A 106 -4.72 -4.32 -6.31
CA VAL A 106 -5.05 -3.02 -5.73
C VAL A 106 -4.63 -2.98 -4.28
N MET A 107 -3.88 -1.94 -3.92
CA MET A 107 -3.44 -1.67 -2.56
C MET A 107 -4.16 -0.45 -2.04
N PHE A 108 -4.81 -0.58 -0.89
CA PHE A 108 -5.62 0.50 -0.32
C PHE A 108 -5.55 0.49 1.21
N GLY A 109 -5.94 1.59 1.83
CA GLY A 109 -5.98 1.75 3.28
C GLY A 109 -7.38 2.13 3.76
N HIS A 110 -7.48 3.20 4.51
CA HIS A 110 -8.71 3.83 4.98
C HIS A 110 -9.51 3.05 6.05
N THR A 111 -9.66 1.75 5.90
CA THR A 111 -10.48 0.95 6.83
C THR A 111 -9.80 0.71 8.18
N HIS A 112 -8.47 0.89 8.26
CA HIS A 112 -7.64 0.52 9.41
C HIS A 112 -7.74 -0.97 9.75
N ARG A 113 -8.07 -1.82 8.76
CA ARG A 113 -8.18 -3.27 8.93
C ARG A 113 -7.37 -3.99 7.86
N PRO A 114 -6.44 -4.86 8.26
CA PRO A 114 -5.64 -5.59 7.28
C PRO A 114 -6.49 -6.57 6.48
N LEU A 115 -6.17 -6.71 5.19
CA LEU A 115 -6.87 -7.62 4.30
C LEU A 115 -5.92 -8.07 3.19
N ILE A 116 -5.90 -9.37 2.91
CA ILE A 116 -5.35 -9.92 1.68
C ILE A 116 -6.44 -10.84 1.11
N GLN A 117 -7.00 -10.45 -0.04
CA GLN A 117 -8.08 -11.20 -0.67
C GLN A 117 -7.75 -11.44 -2.13
N ILE A 118 -7.52 -12.69 -2.47
CA ILE A 118 -7.14 -13.12 -3.81
C ILE A 118 -8.38 -13.63 -4.54
N GLU A 119 -8.74 -12.95 -5.63
CA GLU A 119 -9.80 -13.34 -6.55
C GLU A 119 -9.19 -13.72 -7.90
N ASP A 120 -9.99 -14.28 -8.82
CA ASP A 120 -9.47 -14.80 -10.08
C ASP A 120 -8.74 -13.75 -10.92
N GLU A 121 -9.26 -12.53 -10.98
CA GLU A 121 -8.71 -11.45 -11.81
C GLU A 121 -8.06 -10.32 -11.02
N LEU A 122 -8.24 -10.27 -9.70
CA LEU A 122 -7.84 -9.12 -8.90
C LEU A 122 -7.47 -9.55 -7.49
N THR A 123 -6.36 -9.04 -6.99
CA THR A 123 -5.93 -9.22 -5.60
C THR A 123 -6.07 -7.89 -4.86
N PHE A 124 -6.74 -7.92 -3.71
CA PHE A 124 -6.88 -6.78 -2.80
C PHE A 124 -5.88 -6.90 -1.68
N ILE A 125 -5.16 -5.82 -1.42
CA ILE A 125 -4.18 -5.75 -0.32
C ILE A 125 -4.46 -4.49 0.49
N ASN A 126 -4.65 -4.64 1.80
CA ASN A 126 -4.74 -3.54 2.74
C ASN A 126 -3.81 -3.86 3.91
N PRO A 127 -2.80 -3.03 4.18
CA PRO A 127 -1.85 -3.29 5.26
C PRO A 127 -2.43 -3.07 6.67
N GLY A 128 -3.65 -2.53 6.77
CA GLY A 128 -4.19 -2.04 8.03
C GLY A 128 -3.57 -0.71 8.42
N SER A 129 -3.80 -0.25 9.65
CA SER A 129 -3.19 0.97 10.14
C SER A 129 -1.94 0.65 10.95
N ILE A 130 -0.88 1.39 10.67
CA ILE A 130 0.36 1.30 11.47
C ILE A 130 0.22 1.99 12.83
N SER A 131 -0.85 2.77 13.03
CA SER A 131 -1.01 3.59 14.24
C SER A 131 -2.35 3.41 14.95
N TYR A 132 -3.43 3.16 14.22
CA TYR A 132 -4.80 3.15 14.74
C TYR A 132 -5.60 1.95 14.23
N PRO A 133 -5.28 0.72 14.66
CA PRO A 133 -5.95 -0.48 14.16
C PRO A 133 -7.41 -0.56 14.62
N ARG A 134 -8.27 -1.10 13.75
CA ARG A 134 -9.70 -1.26 14.03
C ARG A 134 -10.17 -2.71 14.05
N GLN A 135 -9.30 -3.66 13.71
CA GLN A 135 -9.63 -5.08 13.84
C GLN A 135 -9.70 -5.50 15.32
N ALA A 136 -10.25 -6.70 15.59
CA ALA A 136 -10.54 -7.16 16.94
C ALA A 136 -9.32 -7.21 17.87
N ASP A 137 -8.15 -7.59 17.36
CA ASP A 137 -6.94 -7.72 18.17
C ASP A 137 -6.23 -6.40 18.44
N LYS A 138 -6.62 -5.31 17.77
CA LYS A 138 -6.05 -3.96 17.92
C LYS A 138 -4.55 -3.89 17.71
N ARG A 139 -3.97 -4.79 16.93
CA ARG A 139 -2.54 -4.76 16.59
C ARG A 139 -2.30 -3.84 15.41
N CYS A 140 -1.27 -3.00 15.52
CA CYS A 140 -0.79 -2.21 14.39
C CYS A 140 -0.15 -3.15 13.38
N THR A 141 -0.45 -2.94 12.10
CA THR A 141 -0.06 -3.87 11.05
C THR A 141 0.58 -3.17 9.86
N TYR A 142 1.37 -3.91 9.12
CA TYR A 142 1.94 -3.54 7.83
C TYR A 142 2.19 -4.82 7.04
N ILE A 143 2.52 -4.67 5.76
CA ILE A 143 2.79 -5.82 4.89
C ILE A 143 4.17 -5.66 4.26
N CYS A 144 4.95 -6.74 4.26
CA CYS A 144 6.16 -6.85 3.44
C CYS A 144 5.88 -7.82 2.31
N LEU A 145 5.99 -7.33 1.08
CA LEU A 145 5.80 -8.12 -0.12
C LEU A 145 7.17 -8.48 -0.70
N LEU A 146 7.38 -9.76 -0.94
CA LEU A 146 8.61 -10.26 -1.56
C LEU A 146 8.28 -10.79 -2.95
N TYR A 147 9.03 -10.35 -3.95
CA TYR A 147 8.93 -10.95 -5.27
C TYR A 147 10.29 -11.01 -5.95
N THR A 148 10.42 -11.96 -6.90
CA THR A 148 11.57 -12.08 -7.77
C THR A 148 11.14 -11.75 -9.19
N SER A 149 11.89 -10.84 -9.84
CA SER A 149 11.68 -10.63 -11.27
C SER A 149 12.10 -11.89 -12.01
N PRO A 150 11.31 -12.38 -13.00
CA PRO A 150 11.72 -13.51 -13.82
C PRO A 150 13.03 -13.20 -14.52
N SER A 151 13.96 -14.19 -14.52
CA SER A 151 15.20 -14.04 -15.25
C SER A 151 14.96 -14.28 -16.75
N PRO A 152 15.86 -13.81 -17.63
CA PRO A 152 15.79 -14.16 -19.06
C PRO A 152 15.74 -15.66 -19.31
N ARG A 153 16.35 -16.44 -18.43
CA ARG A 153 16.36 -17.90 -18.51
C ARG A 153 14.98 -18.48 -18.26
N ASP A 154 14.20 -17.90 -17.34
CA ASP A 154 12.83 -18.35 -17.06
C ASP A 154 11.91 -18.09 -18.25
N TYR A 155 12.08 -16.96 -18.93
CA TYR A 155 11.34 -16.66 -20.16
C TYR A 155 11.69 -17.63 -21.30
N ALA A 156 12.94 -18.03 -21.40
CA ALA A 156 13.38 -18.96 -22.44
C ALA A 156 12.85 -20.39 -22.21
N ALA A 157 12.51 -20.76 -21.00
CA ALA A 157 11.96 -22.07 -20.62
C ALA A 157 10.45 -22.17 -20.87
N SER A 158 9.78 -21.04 -21.04
CA SER A 158 8.34 -21.00 -21.32
C SER A 158 8.06 -20.96 -22.86
#